data_b7ecee79ec4649c893ce4a837def2fc3
#
_entry.id   b7ecee79ec4649c893ce4a837def2fc3
#
_cell.length_a   1.000
_cell.length_b   1.000
_cell.length_c   1.000
_cell.angle_alpha   90.00
_cell.angle_beta   90.00
_cell.angle_gamma   90.00
#
_symmetry.space_group_name_H-M   'P 1'
#
loop_
_entity.id
_entity.type
_entity.pdbx_description
1 polymer ?
#
loop_
_entity_poly.entity_id
_entity_poly.type
_entity_poly.pdbx_seq_one_letter_code
_entity_poly.pdbx_strand_id
1 'polypeptide(L)'
;MIEMPTSGELLLDGRDVARATPAERRALRPQVQMVFQNPYASLNPRRTVGALLEEPLAIQRRGSRTERRDAALAMLAKVGLRAEHYSRYPHMFSGGQRQRIAVARALMLNPRLVVADEPISALDVSTQAQVLNLLADLQQAFGVAYLFIAHNLQVVRLIADDVIVMHHGEAVEQGPKDAIFDDPRHPYTKSLLASTPSIHRRRRNTPS
;
A
#
# COMPACT_ATOMS: atom_id res chain seq x y z
N MET A 1 -7.96 -10.40 9.83
CA MET A 1 -7.45 -11.69 9.34
C MET A 1 -8.67 -12.49 8.95
N ILE A 2 -8.74 -12.95 7.73
CA ILE A 2 -9.87 -13.70 7.17
C ILE A 2 -9.61 -15.18 7.35
N GLU A 3 -8.36 -15.61 7.12
CA GLU A 3 -7.91 -16.98 7.30
C GLU A 3 -6.75 -17.04 8.30
N MET A 4 -6.61 -18.17 8.97
CA MET A 4 -5.53 -18.42 9.92
C MET A 4 -4.40 -19.15 9.19
N PRO A 5 -3.12 -18.88 9.53
CA PRO A 5 -2.03 -19.67 8.98
C PRO A 5 -2.17 -21.14 9.40
N THR A 6 -1.86 -22.07 8.48
CA THR A 6 -1.91 -23.50 8.75
C THR A 6 -0.83 -23.90 9.78
N SER A 7 0.32 -23.22 9.73
CA SER A 7 1.45 -23.43 10.64
C SER A 7 2.31 -22.15 10.71
N GLY A 8 3.26 -22.12 11.64
CA GLY A 8 4.17 -21.01 11.83
C GLY A 8 3.63 -19.95 12.78
N GLU A 9 4.34 -18.82 12.88
CA GLU A 9 4.02 -17.69 13.72
C GLU A 9 3.78 -16.45 12.87
N LEU A 10 2.81 -15.63 13.29
CA LEU A 10 2.57 -14.31 12.70
C LEU A 10 2.67 -13.26 13.81
N LEU A 11 3.79 -12.58 13.87
CA LEU A 11 4.06 -11.59 14.91
C LEU A 11 3.72 -10.18 14.44
N LEU A 12 2.95 -9.45 15.24
CA LEU A 12 2.73 -8.02 15.11
C LEU A 12 3.14 -7.36 16.43
N ASP A 13 4.17 -6.52 16.41
CA ASP A 13 4.76 -5.92 17.62
C ASP A 13 5.15 -6.97 18.68
N GLY A 14 5.71 -8.09 18.27
CA GLY A 14 6.11 -9.19 19.12
C GLY A 14 4.96 -10.04 19.68
N ARG A 15 3.71 -9.77 19.28
CA ARG A 15 2.52 -10.55 19.68
C ARG A 15 2.14 -11.52 18.56
N ASP A 16 2.01 -12.80 18.89
CA ASP A 16 1.54 -13.81 17.94
C ASP A 16 0.04 -13.63 17.67
N VAL A 17 -0.26 -13.11 16.48
CA VAL A 17 -1.64 -12.85 16.02
C VAL A 17 -2.40 -14.15 15.73
N ALA A 18 -1.68 -15.23 15.40
CA ALA A 18 -2.29 -16.53 15.14
C ALA A 18 -2.87 -17.13 16.43
N ARG A 19 -2.19 -16.94 17.55
CA ARG A 19 -2.61 -17.41 18.88
C ARG A 19 -3.50 -16.41 19.64
N ALA A 20 -3.65 -15.19 19.13
CA ALA A 20 -4.44 -14.16 19.80
C ALA A 20 -5.93 -14.51 19.85
N THR A 21 -6.59 -14.14 20.93
CA THR A 21 -8.04 -14.27 21.09
C THR A 21 -8.81 -13.40 20.07
N PRO A 22 -10.09 -13.68 19.80
CA PRO A 22 -10.90 -12.82 18.92
C PRO A 22 -10.95 -11.35 19.36
N ALA A 23 -10.93 -11.08 20.67
CA ALA A 23 -10.91 -9.73 21.22
C ALA A 23 -9.57 -9.01 20.94
N GLU A 24 -8.45 -9.67 21.19
CA GLU A 24 -7.11 -9.16 20.87
C GLU A 24 -6.93 -8.92 19.38
N ARG A 25 -7.35 -9.85 18.51
CA ARG A 25 -7.32 -9.65 17.05
C ARG A 25 -8.17 -8.45 16.62
N ARG A 26 -9.33 -8.23 17.25
CA ARG A 26 -10.16 -7.04 16.98
C ARG A 26 -9.43 -5.75 17.36
N ALA A 27 -8.69 -5.74 18.48
CA ALA A 27 -7.89 -4.60 18.91
C ALA A 27 -6.68 -4.33 17.97
N LEU A 28 -6.14 -5.36 17.31
CA LEU A 28 -5.02 -5.23 16.37
C LEU A 28 -5.45 -4.77 14.98
N ARG A 29 -6.70 -5.02 14.56
CA ARG A 29 -7.19 -4.64 13.20
C ARG A 29 -6.95 -3.18 12.81
N PRO A 30 -7.14 -2.18 13.67
CA PRO A 30 -6.85 -0.79 13.33
C PRO A 30 -5.37 -0.52 13.03
N GLN A 31 -4.46 -1.33 13.55
CA GLN A 31 -3.02 -1.16 13.40
C GLN A 31 -2.49 -1.67 12.06
N VAL A 32 -3.24 -2.57 11.40
CA VAL A 32 -2.90 -3.10 10.08
C VAL A 32 -4.05 -2.81 9.13
N GLN A 33 -3.79 -2.04 8.10
CA GLN A 33 -4.77 -1.70 7.07
C GLN A 33 -4.31 -2.21 5.72
N MET A 34 -5.22 -2.27 4.75
CA MET A 34 -4.92 -2.81 3.43
C MET A 34 -5.41 -1.86 2.33
N VAL A 35 -4.57 -1.66 1.33
CA VAL A 35 -4.90 -1.02 0.05
C VAL A 35 -4.89 -2.11 -1.01
N PHE A 36 -6.04 -2.37 -1.63
CA PHE A 36 -6.22 -3.43 -2.61
C PHE A 36 -5.81 -2.99 -4.01
N GLN A 37 -5.47 -3.94 -4.85
CA GLN A 37 -5.10 -3.80 -6.25
C GLN A 37 -6.13 -3.00 -7.08
N ASN A 38 -7.42 -3.27 -6.85
CA ASN A 38 -8.50 -2.62 -7.58
C ASN A 38 -9.24 -1.60 -6.71
N PRO A 39 -8.98 -0.28 -6.89
CA PRO A 39 -9.67 0.75 -6.13
C PRO A 39 -11.17 0.81 -6.44
N TYR A 40 -11.60 0.34 -7.61
CA TYR A 40 -13.03 0.27 -7.99
C TYR A 40 -13.80 -0.72 -7.11
N ALA A 41 -13.20 -1.86 -6.81
CA ALA A 41 -13.83 -2.89 -5.96
C ALA A 41 -13.75 -2.54 -4.47
N SER A 42 -12.76 -1.75 -4.07
CA SER A 42 -12.51 -1.42 -2.66
C SER A 42 -13.34 -0.26 -2.12
N LEU A 43 -13.87 0.61 -2.99
CA LEU A 43 -14.68 1.77 -2.63
C LEU A 43 -16.15 1.54 -3.00
N ASN A 44 -17.04 1.53 -2.01
CA ASN A 44 -18.48 1.39 -2.26
C ASN A 44 -18.99 2.57 -3.12
N PRO A 45 -19.44 2.34 -4.38
CA PRO A 45 -19.81 3.40 -5.31
C PRO A 45 -21.07 4.16 -4.91
N ARG A 46 -21.84 3.64 -3.96
CA ARG A 46 -23.09 4.23 -3.45
C ARG A 46 -22.85 5.17 -2.26
N ARG A 47 -21.61 5.32 -1.80
CA ARG A 47 -21.25 6.18 -0.67
C ARG A 47 -20.40 7.36 -1.16
N THR A 48 -20.58 8.53 -0.54
CA THR A 48 -19.70 9.66 -0.81
C THR A 48 -18.31 9.43 -0.27
N VAL A 49 -17.32 10.13 -0.80
CA VAL A 49 -15.92 10.05 -0.35
C VAL A 49 -15.80 10.35 1.14
N GLY A 50 -16.49 11.39 1.63
CA GLY A 50 -16.52 11.71 3.06
C GLY A 50 -17.03 10.55 3.90
N ALA A 51 -18.15 9.94 3.50
CA ALA A 51 -18.69 8.78 4.21
C ALA A 51 -17.75 7.57 4.21
N LEU A 52 -16.99 7.37 3.12
CA LEU A 52 -15.97 6.30 3.04
C LEU A 52 -14.77 6.55 3.97
N LEU A 53 -14.35 7.81 4.11
CA LEU A 53 -13.25 8.17 5.00
C LEU A 53 -13.67 8.16 6.48
N GLU A 54 -14.89 8.56 6.80
CA GLU A 54 -15.39 8.53 8.18
C GLU A 54 -15.70 7.11 8.67
N GLU A 55 -16.01 6.17 7.79
CA GLU A 55 -16.43 4.81 8.14
C GLU A 55 -15.46 4.07 9.07
N PRO A 56 -14.13 4.04 8.82
CA PRO A 56 -13.20 3.37 9.72
C PRO A 56 -13.26 3.93 11.16
N LEU A 57 -13.34 5.24 11.30
CA LEU A 57 -13.46 5.92 12.60
C LEU A 57 -14.79 5.60 13.27
N ALA A 58 -15.90 5.59 12.52
CA ALA A 58 -17.22 5.26 13.03
C ALA A 58 -17.31 3.81 13.53
N ILE A 59 -16.75 2.85 12.79
CA ILE A 59 -16.68 1.44 13.20
C ILE A 59 -15.89 1.27 14.49
N GLN A 60 -14.80 2.01 14.66
CA GLN A 60 -13.97 2.03 15.86
C GLN A 60 -14.54 2.91 16.99
N ARG A 61 -15.69 3.55 16.78
CA ARG A 61 -16.33 4.50 17.71
C ARG A 61 -15.38 5.64 18.13
N ARG A 62 -14.50 6.07 17.24
CA ARG A 62 -13.56 7.17 17.47
C ARG A 62 -14.16 8.50 17.05
N GLY A 63 -14.19 9.46 17.95
CA GLY A 63 -14.63 10.84 17.74
C GLY A 63 -16.15 11.00 17.51
N SER A 64 -16.61 12.22 17.66
CA SER A 64 -17.95 12.69 17.30
C SER A 64 -18.11 12.73 15.76
N ARG A 65 -19.32 13.00 15.30
CA ARG A 65 -19.60 13.19 13.86
C ARG A 65 -18.81 14.36 13.26
N THR A 66 -18.68 15.45 14.01
CA THR A 66 -17.92 16.63 13.58
C THR A 66 -16.44 16.32 13.48
N GLU A 67 -15.85 15.72 14.51
CA GLU A 67 -14.43 15.34 14.53
C GLU A 67 -14.09 14.36 13.40
N ARG A 68 -14.96 13.38 13.09
CA ARG A 68 -14.76 12.46 11.97
C ARG A 68 -14.77 13.18 10.63
N ARG A 69 -15.69 14.15 10.44
CA ARG A 69 -15.76 14.99 9.24
C ARG A 69 -14.48 15.81 9.08
N ASP A 70 -14.04 16.47 10.14
CA ASP A 70 -12.83 17.30 10.11
C ASP A 70 -11.59 16.46 9.81
N ALA A 71 -11.47 15.26 10.41
CA ALA A 71 -10.41 14.30 10.09
C ALA A 71 -10.46 13.85 8.63
N ALA A 72 -11.64 13.60 8.07
CA ALA A 72 -11.80 13.23 6.67
C ALA A 72 -11.40 14.37 5.72
N LEU A 73 -11.76 15.62 6.03
CA LEU A 73 -11.36 16.79 5.25
C LEU A 73 -9.84 17.02 5.32
N ALA A 74 -9.24 16.88 6.50
CA ALA A 74 -7.79 16.98 6.68
C ALA A 74 -7.05 15.88 5.90
N MET A 75 -7.58 14.65 5.89
CA MET A 75 -7.01 13.54 5.15
C MET A 75 -7.11 13.75 3.63
N LEU A 76 -8.24 14.30 3.12
CA LEU A 76 -8.36 14.67 1.71
C LEU A 76 -7.26 15.64 1.29
N ALA A 77 -7.00 16.67 2.08
CA ALA A 77 -5.91 17.62 1.79
C ALA A 77 -4.54 16.93 1.74
N LYS A 78 -4.26 16.00 2.67
CA LYS A 78 -2.99 15.24 2.71
C LYS A 78 -2.76 14.37 1.48
N VAL A 79 -3.84 13.84 0.86
CA VAL A 79 -3.73 13.07 -0.38
C VAL A 79 -3.88 13.93 -1.65
N GLY A 80 -3.82 15.26 -1.52
CA GLY A 80 -3.89 16.21 -2.63
C GLY A 80 -5.29 16.31 -3.27
N LEU A 81 -6.34 16.07 -2.49
CA LEU A 81 -7.73 16.24 -2.90
C LEU A 81 -8.35 17.45 -2.23
N ARG A 82 -9.33 18.09 -2.91
CA ARG A 82 -9.99 19.31 -2.42
C ARG A 82 -11.15 18.97 -1.49
N ALA A 83 -11.50 19.91 -0.59
CA ALA A 83 -12.62 19.74 0.35
C ALA A 83 -13.96 19.47 -0.35
N GLU A 84 -14.21 20.06 -1.53
CA GLU A 84 -15.42 19.81 -2.32
C GLU A 84 -15.57 18.34 -2.76
N HIS A 85 -14.48 17.57 -2.79
CA HIS A 85 -14.50 16.16 -3.12
C HIS A 85 -15.18 15.28 -2.04
N TYR A 86 -15.32 15.81 -0.83
CA TYR A 86 -15.97 15.12 0.29
C TYR A 86 -17.40 14.66 -0.02
N SER A 87 -18.18 15.48 -0.73
CA SER A 87 -19.56 15.16 -1.08
C SER A 87 -19.74 14.37 -2.37
N ARG A 88 -18.66 14.15 -3.14
CA ARG A 88 -18.70 13.43 -4.42
C ARG A 88 -18.66 11.92 -4.22
N TYR A 89 -19.11 11.19 -5.25
CA TYR A 89 -19.08 9.73 -5.30
C TYR A 89 -17.83 9.22 -6.03
N PRO A 90 -17.31 7.99 -5.69
CA PRO A 90 -16.11 7.43 -6.29
C PRO A 90 -16.10 7.40 -7.83
N HIS A 91 -17.25 7.14 -8.47
CA HIS A 91 -17.35 7.10 -9.93
C HIS A 91 -17.06 8.45 -10.63
N MET A 92 -17.07 9.56 -9.88
CA MET A 92 -16.78 10.90 -10.39
C MET A 92 -15.29 11.25 -10.42
N PHE A 93 -14.41 10.29 -10.10
CA PHE A 93 -12.97 10.47 -9.97
C PHE A 93 -12.19 9.64 -10.99
N SER A 94 -11.00 10.13 -11.37
CA SER A 94 -10.04 9.35 -12.16
C SER A 94 -9.49 8.14 -11.36
N GLY A 95 -8.86 7.19 -12.04
CA GLY A 95 -8.23 6.03 -11.41
C GLY A 95 -7.25 6.42 -10.30
N GLY A 96 -6.34 7.35 -10.60
CA GLY A 96 -5.37 7.84 -9.62
C GLY A 96 -5.99 8.58 -8.42
N GLN A 97 -7.05 9.36 -8.66
CA GLN A 97 -7.79 9.99 -7.57
C GLN A 97 -8.50 8.97 -6.69
N ARG A 98 -9.10 7.91 -7.26
CA ARG A 98 -9.69 6.81 -6.49
C ARG A 98 -8.65 6.07 -5.67
N GLN A 99 -7.46 5.85 -6.23
CA GLN A 99 -6.36 5.25 -5.49
C GLN A 99 -5.94 6.10 -4.29
N ARG A 100 -5.85 7.43 -4.46
CA ARG A 100 -5.59 8.37 -3.36
C ARG A 100 -6.68 8.30 -2.28
N ILE A 101 -7.96 8.14 -2.66
CA ILE A 101 -9.08 7.95 -1.71
C ILE A 101 -8.93 6.61 -0.96
N ALA A 102 -8.55 5.52 -1.64
CA ALA A 102 -8.33 4.22 -1.02
C ALA A 102 -7.19 4.26 0.00
N VAL A 103 -6.06 4.91 -0.36
CA VAL A 103 -4.93 5.15 0.55
C VAL A 103 -5.37 6.02 1.73
N ALA A 104 -6.08 7.11 1.48
CA ALA A 104 -6.62 7.99 2.53
C ALA A 104 -7.48 7.21 3.52
N ARG A 105 -8.40 6.34 3.04
CA ARG A 105 -9.24 5.51 3.89
C ARG A 105 -8.44 4.57 4.77
N ALA A 106 -7.40 3.93 4.24
CA ALA A 106 -6.54 3.04 5.00
C ALA A 106 -5.80 3.78 6.14
N LEU A 107 -5.42 5.05 5.92
CA LEU A 107 -4.70 5.85 6.90
C LEU A 107 -5.58 6.53 7.95
N MET A 108 -6.93 6.52 7.81
CA MET A 108 -7.83 7.17 8.77
C MET A 108 -7.68 6.68 10.22
N LEU A 109 -7.21 5.47 10.43
CA LEU A 109 -7.02 4.87 11.76
C LEU A 109 -5.61 5.07 12.33
N ASN A 110 -4.73 5.77 11.61
CA ASN A 110 -3.30 5.90 11.92
C ASN A 110 -2.66 4.50 12.13
N PRO A 111 -2.70 3.61 11.13
CA PRO A 111 -2.16 2.27 11.26
C PRO A 111 -0.63 2.30 11.39
N ARG A 112 -0.06 1.25 11.98
CA ARG A 112 1.39 1.03 12.02
C ARG A 112 1.91 0.39 10.74
N LEU A 113 1.06 -0.44 10.09
CA LEU A 113 1.38 -1.15 8.86
C LEU A 113 0.23 -0.98 7.85
N VAL A 114 0.58 -0.65 6.62
CA VAL A 114 -0.31 -0.73 5.47
C VAL A 114 0.22 -1.79 4.51
N VAL A 115 -0.58 -2.82 4.27
CA VAL A 115 -0.34 -3.79 3.19
C VAL A 115 -0.88 -3.20 1.90
N ALA A 116 0.00 -2.93 0.95
CA ALA A 116 -0.34 -2.36 -0.35
C ALA A 116 -0.18 -3.44 -1.42
N ASP A 117 -1.30 -4.05 -1.80
CA ASP A 117 -1.34 -5.13 -2.78
C ASP A 117 -1.52 -4.54 -4.18
N GLU A 118 -0.43 -4.52 -4.95
CA GLU A 118 -0.35 -3.95 -6.31
C GLU A 118 -1.05 -2.57 -6.46
N PRO A 119 -0.82 -1.61 -5.58
CA PRO A 119 -1.67 -0.42 -5.44
C PRO A 119 -1.63 0.53 -6.66
N ILE A 120 -0.77 0.27 -7.64
CA ILE A 120 -0.57 1.13 -8.81
C ILE A 120 -0.66 0.38 -10.14
N SER A 121 -0.88 -0.94 -10.14
CA SER A 121 -0.83 -1.78 -11.35
C SER A 121 -1.86 -1.38 -12.42
N ALA A 122 -3.01 -0.86 -12.02
CA ALA A 122 -4.11 -0.43 -12.90
C ALA A 122 -4.00 1.04 -13.38
N LEU A 123 -2.90 1.74 -13.07
CA LEU A 123 -2.71 3.16 -13.37
C LEU A 123 -1.71 3.35 -14.53
N ASP A 124 -1.85 4.44 -15.29
CA ASP A 124 -0.84 4.86 -16.26
C ASP A 124 0.48 5.29 -15.58
N VAL A 125 1.60 5.24 -16.30
CA VAL A 125 2.96 5.47 -15.77
C VAL A 125 3.09 6.82 -15.05
N SER A 126 2.48 7.88 -15.59
CA SER A 126 2.53 9.22 -15.00
C SER A 126 1.80 9.26 -13.65
N THR A 127 0.63 8.66 -13.61
CA THR A 127 -0.18 8.56 -12.38
C THR A 127 0.48 7.63 -11.35
N GLN A 128 1.13 6.53 -11.78
CA GLN A 128 1.92 5.67 -10.88
C GLN A 128 2.97 6.47 -10.12
N ALA A 129 3.78 7.27 -10.81
CA ALA A 129 4.81 8.09 -10.16
C ALA A 129 4.24 9.06 -9.12
N GLN A 130 3.10 9.69 -9.43
CA GLN A 130 2.42 10.59 -8.49
C GLN A 130 1.90 9.86 -7.24
N VAL A 131 1.38 8.64 -7.38
CA VAL A 131 0.89 7.85 -6.24
C VAL A 131 2.06 7.32 -5.40
N LEU A 132 3.18 6.92 -6.03
CA LEU A 132 4.38 6.49 -5.31
C LEU A 132 4.98 7.63 -4.46
N ASN A 133 5.11 8.82 -5.04
CA ASN A 133 5.56 10.00 -4.29
C ASN A 133 4.63 10.30 -3.11
N LEU A 134 3.31 10.25 -3.36
CA LEU A 134 2.33 10.43 -2.28
C LEU A 134 2.50 9.40 -1.16
N LEU A 135 2.74 8.11 -1.49
CA LEU A 135 2.96 7.07 -0.47
C LEU A 135 4.22 7.35 0.36
N ALA A 136 5.31 7.82 -0.28
CA ALA A 136 6.54 8.22 0.42
C ALA A 136 6.29 9.43 1.35
N ASP A 137 5.59 10.46 0.88
CA ASP A 137 5.23 11.62 1.69
C ASP A 137 4.37 11.23 2.90
N LEU A 138 3.40 10.34 2.70
CA LEU A 138 2.53 9.82 3.76
C LEU A 138 3.29 8.93 4.74
N GLN A 139 4.29 8.15 4.28
CA GLN A 139 5.17 7.38 5.14
C GLN A 139 5.90 8.28 6.13
N GLN A 140 6.50 9.36 5.65
CA GLN A 140 7.19 10.34 6.49
C GLN A 140 6.22 11.06 7.44
N ALA A 141 5.05 11.47 6.95
CA ALA A 141 4.10 12.25 7.72
C ALA A 141 3.41 11.46 8.85
N PHE A 142 3.22 10.15 8.65
CA PHE A 142 2.49 9.27 9.60
C PHE A 142 3.40 8.27 10.32
N GLY A 143 4.65 8.10 9.90
CA GLY A 143 5.55 7.06 10.43
C GLY A 143 5.03 5.63 10.19
N VAL A 144 4.26 5.43 9.11
CA VAL A 144 3.65 4.14 8.76
C VAL A 144 4.65 3.26 8.01
N ALA A 145 4.68 1.97 8.33
CA ALA A 145 5.40 0.99 7.52
C ALA A 145 4.52 0.49 6.36
N TYR A 146 5.14 0.24 5.19
CA TYR A 146 4.47 -0.41 4.06
C TYR A 146 4.99 -1.82 3.84
N LEU A 147 4.08 -2.78 3.71
CA LEU A 147 4.36 -4.06 3.06
C LEU A 147 3.82 -3.96 1.63
N PHE A 148 4.72 -3.71 0.68
CA PHE A 148 4.37 -3.43 -0.70
C PHE A 148 4.49 -4.71 -1.54
N ILE A 149 3.38 -5.19 -2.10
CA ILE A 149 3.36 -6.34 -3.02
C ILE A 149 3.32 -5.79 -4.44
N ALA A 150 4.28 -6.19 -5.27
CA ALA A 150 4.37 -5.72 -6.64
C ALA A 150 5.04 -6.76 -7.54
N HIS A 151 4.67 -6.77 -8.81
CA HIS A 151 5.34 -7.52 -9.88
C HIS A 151 6.29 -6.64 -10.72
N ASN A 152 6.20 -5.32 -10.58
CA ASN A 152 7.06 -4.38 -11.30
C ASN A 152 8.33 -4.06 -10.50
N LEU A 153 9.45 -4.64 -10.92
CA LEU A 153 10.74 -4.50 -10.23
C LEU A 153 11.28 -3.06 -10.22
N GLN A 154 10.92 -2.23 -11.19
CA GLN A 154 11.34 -0.82 -11.20
C GLN A 154 10.67 -0.05 -10.08
N VAL A 155 9.40 -0.35 -9.81
CA VAL A 155 8.65 0.22 -8.68
C VAL A 155 9.25 -0.24 -7.35
N VAL A 156 9.55 -1.53 -7.21
CA VAL A 156 10.19 -2.08 -6.00
C VAL A 156 11.54 -1.40 -5.75
N ARG A 157 12.38 -1.25 -6.79
CA ARG A 157 13.67 -0.58 -6.67
C ARG A 157 13.56 0.88 -6.21
N LEU A 158 12.46 1.55 -6.57
CA LEU A 158 12.22 2.94 -6.21
C LEU A 158 11.78 3.13 -4.75
N ILE A 159 10.89 2.25 -4.25
CA ILE A 159 10.18 2.49 -2.99
C ILE A 159 10.66 1.61 -1.82
N ALA A 160 11.25 0.44 -2.09
CA ALA A 160 11.60 -0.52 -1.05
C ALA A 160 12.92 -0.17 -0.35
N ASP A 161 12.99 -0.49 0.94
CA ASP A 161 14.22 -0.55 1.71
C ASP A 161 14.75 -1.98 1.72
N ASP A 162 13.87 -2.95 2.04
CA ASP A 162 14.12 -4.38 2.02
C ASP A 162 13.21 -5.09 1.03
N VAL A 163 13.68 -6.19 0.46
CA VAL A 163 12.96 -6.97 -0.56
C VAL A 163 12.90 -8.44 -0.16
N ILE A 164 11.74 -9.06 -0.36
CA ILE A 164 11.53 -10.50 -0.30
C ILE A 164 11.09 -10.96 -1.68
N VAL A 165 11.85 -11.85 -2.29
CA VAL A 165 11.49 -12.48 -3.58
C VAL A 165 10.73 -13.77 -3.31
N MET A 166 9.50 -13.83 -3.82
CA MET A 166 8.63 -15.00 -3.69
C MET A 166 8.59 -15.80 -4.99
N HIS A 167 8.67 -17.12 -4.90
CA HIS A 167 8.54 -18.03 -6.03
C HIS A 167 7.81 -19.31 -5.59
N HIS A 168 6.72 -19.65 -6.28
CA HIS A 168 5.86 -20.81 -5.94
C HIS A 168 5.43 -20.87 -4.45
N GLY A 169 5.17 -19.72 -3.84
CA GLY A 169 4.73 -19.62 -2.44
C GLY A 169 5.86 -19.64 -1.41
N GLU A 170 7.12 -19.75 -1.84
CA GLU A 170 8.30 -19.75 -0.98
C GLU A 170 9.08 -18.44 -1.09
N ALA A 171 9.64 -17.96 0.02
CA ALA A 171 10.59 -16.85 0.03
C ALA A 171 11.96 -17.38 -0.38
N VAL A 172 12.36 -17.17 -1.64
CA VAL A 172 13.60 -17.75 -2.21
C VAL A 172 14.82 -16.86 -1.96
N GLU A 173 14.62 -15.57 -1.77
CA GLU A 173 15.68 -14.62 -1.45
C GLU A 173 15.11 -13.42 -0.68
N GLN A 174 15.88 -12.90 0.30
CA GLN A 174 15.50 -11.70 1.04
C GLN A 174 16.73 -10.90 1.46
N GLY A 175 16.56 -9.59 1.57
CA GLY A 175 17.63 -8.69 2.04
C GLY A 175 17.39 -7.25 1.65
N PRO A 176 18.37 -6.38 1.98
CA PRO A 176 18.37 -4.99 1.55
C PRO A 176 18.20 -4.89 0.02
N LYS A 177 17.47 -3.89 -0.42
CA LYS A 177 17.18 -3.64 -1.84
C LYS A 177 18.44 -3.74 -2.73
N ASP A 178 19.51 -3.06 -2.35
CA ASP A 178 20.73 -3.02 -3.18
C ASP A 178 21.36 -4.41 -3.31
N ALA A 179 21.34 -5.24 -2.27
CA ALA A 179 21.85 -6.61 -2.33
C ALA A 179 21.04 -7.46 -3.33
N ILE A 180 19.71 -7.35 -3.31
CA ILE A 180 18.83 -8.12 -4.20
C ILE A 180 18.95 -7.66 -5.67
N PHE A 181 19.09 -6.37 -5.92
CA PHE A 181 19.13 -5.83 -7.28
C PHE A 181 20.51 -5.84 -7.92
N ASP A 182 21.57 -5.67 -7.14
CA ASP A 182 22.94 -5.50 -7.67
C ASP A 182 23.77 -6.78 -7.54
N ASP A 183 23.52 -7.64 -6.53
CA ASP A 183 24.19 -8.93 -6.33
C ASP A 183 23.20 -10.06 -5.97
N PRO A 184 22.23 -10.39 -6.84
CA PRO A 184 21.26 -11.47 -6.60
C PRO A 184 21.97 -12.81 -6.49
N ARG A 185 21.59 -13.63 -5.52
CA ARG A 185 22.19 -14.96 -5.28
C ARG A 185 21.37 -16.07 -5.89
N HIS A 186 20.04 -16.05 -5.67
CA HIS A 186 19.15 -17.09 -6.12
C HIS A 186 18.97 -17.10 -7.65
N PRO A 187 18.99 -18.25 -8.34
CA PRO A 187 18.85 -18.34 -9.81
C PRO A 187 17.56 -17.72 -10.32
N TYR A 188 16.45 -17.86 -9.60
CA TYR A 188 15.18 -17.26 -9.97
C TYR A 188 15.25 -15.72 -9.93
N THR A 189 15.85 -15.13 -8.88
CA THR A 189 16.03 -13.68 -8.77
C THR A 189 16.87 -13.14 -9.94
N LYS A 190 17.95 -13.84 -10.29
CA LYS A 190 18.79 -13.50 -11.46
C LYS A 190 17.97 -13.49 -12.76
N SER A 191 17.18 -14.54 -12.98
CA SER A 191 16.33 -14.67 -14.17
C SER A 191 15.25 -13.57 -14.19
N LEU A 192 14.61 -13.29 -13.04
CA LEU A 192 13.59 -12.26 -12.89
C LEU A 192 14.13 -10.87 -13.22
N LEU A 193 15.31 -10.52 -12.70
CA LEU A 193 15.98 -9.25 -12.99
C LEU A 193 16.45 -9.14 -14.44
N ALA A 194 16.97 -10.24 -15.02
CA ALA A 194 17.42 -10.27 -16.42
C ALA A 194 16.27 -10.09 -17.42
N SER A 195 15.06 -10.55 -17.08
CA SER A 195 13.85 -10.40 -17.90
C SER A 195 13.23 -9.01 -17.86
N THR A 196 13.66 -8.16 -16.90
CA THR A 196 13.13 -6.80 -16.76
C THR A 196 13.88 -5.83 -17.68
N PRO A 197 13.20 -5.09 -18.58
CA PRO A 197 13.85 -4.13 -19.45
C PRO A 197 14.57 -3.05 -18.63
N SER A 198 15.90 -2.99 -18.73
CA SER A 198 16.68 -1.95 -18.06
C SER A 198 16.64 -0.65 -18.88
N ILE A 199 16.17 0.44 -18.30
CA ILE A 199 16.20 1.80 -18.88
C ILE A 199 17.66 2.26 -19.16
N HIS A 200 18.65 1.64 -18.53
CA HIS A 200 20.06 2.03 -18.61
C HIS A 200 20.89 1.33 -19.69
N ARG A 201 20.30 0.51 -20.59
CA ARG A 201 21.06 -0.15 -21.67
C ARG A 201 21.15 0.66 -22.97
N ARG A 202 21.12 2.00 -22.90
CA ARG A 202 21.49 2.87 -24.02
C ARG A 202 22.74 3.69 -23.65
N ARG A 203 23.91 3.10 -23.80
CA ARG A 203 25.20 3.71 -24.21
C ARG A 203 26.31 2.69 -24.00
N ARG A 204 26.46 1.76 -24.95
CA ARG A 204 27.76 1.19 -25.29
C ARG A 204 27.92 1.27 -26.79
N ASN A 205 28.61 2.32 -27.17
CA ASN A 205 29.53 2.50 -28.30
C ASN A 205 29.45 1.49 -29.44
N THR A 206 29.01 1.93 -30.59
CA THR A 206 29.62 1.57 -31.88
C THR A 206 30.95 2.27 -31.94
N PRO A 207 32.10 1.60 -32.04
CA PRO A 207 33.35 2.20 -32.50
C PRO A 207 33.26 2.29 -34.01
N SER A 208 33.70 3.42 -34.51
CA SER A 208 33.98 3.76 -35.90
C SER A 208 34.98 2.82 -36.55
#